data_ad414b4bd9ec293972423b4984885e0b
#
_entry.id   ad414b4bd9ec293972423b4984885e0b
#
_cell.length_a   1.000
_cell.length_b   1.000
_cell.length_c   1.000
_cell.angle_alpha   90.00
_cell.angle_beta   90.00
_cell.angle_gamma   90.00
#
_symmetry.space_group_name_H-M   'P 1'
#
loop_
_entity.id
_entity.type
_entity.pdbx_description
1 polymer ?
#
loop_
_entity_poly.entity_id
_entity_poly.type
_entity_poly.pdbx_seq_one_letter_code
_entity_poly.pdbx_strand_id
1 'polypeptide(L)'
;MPASPDVASKTAPTPGAPEAARVRSMFDAIAPRYDLLNHVLSMNLDHGWRRKAARAALAGATRARILDLCCGTGDLAIELARQAPEATILGGDFSLPMLGRATRKAPRIPFAAADALHLPYRDAMFDAVTMAFGLRNLADRPKGLRELARVLRPGGRAVILEFVPPGRGLLGAAFRFYLHHVLPRIGRVVSGDASAYTYLPQSMERFAPPDALLREFDDAGFERSTATRMGLNGVVLVCAQRRA
;
A
#
# COMPACT_ATOMS: atom_id res chain seq x y z
N MET A 1 -50.78 -19.82 15.63
CA MET A 1 -49.44 -20.40 15.73
C MET A 1 -48.51 -19.53 14.89
N PRO A 2 -47.57 -18.80 15.47
CA PRO A 2 -46.65 -17.96 14.72
C PRO A 2 -45.51 -18.78 14.18
N ALA A 3 -45.11 -18.46 12.95
CA ALA A 3 -43.96 -19.00 12.27
C ALA A 3 -42.64 -18.56 12.94
N SER A 4 -41.74 -19.51 13.12
CA SER A 4 -40.39 -19.27 13.64
C SER A 4 -39.54 -18.47 12.66
N PRO A 5 -38.74 -17.52 13.11
CA PRO A 5 -37.80 -16.81 12.27
C PRO A 5 -36.48 -17.55 12.16
N ASP A 6 -35.95 -17.46 10.96
CA ASP A 6 -34.55 -17.21 10.68
C ASP A 6 -33.52 -18.29 10.95
N VAL A 7 -33.20 -18.96 9.87
CA VAL A 7 -31.89 -19.61 9.72
C VAL A 7 -30.92 -18.54 9.21
N ALA A 8 -30.24 -17.89 10.14
CA ALA A 8 -29.10 -17.05 9.83
C ALA A 8 -28.06 -17.92 9.08
N SER A 9 -27.91 -17.65 7.79
CA SER A 9 -26.85 -18.18 6.95
C SER A 9 -25.49 -17.76 7.56
N LYS A 10 -24.88 -18.69 8.31
CA LYS A 10 -23.46 -18.61 8.69
C LYS A 10 -22.66 -18.80 7.41
N THR A 11 -22.38 -17.72 6.70
CA THR A 11 -21.35 -17.71 5.65
C THR A 11 -20.03 -18.16 6.29
N ALA A 12 -19.46 -19.23 5.77
CA ALA A 12 -18.14 -19.70 6.18
C ALA A 12 -17.12 -18.55 6.08
N PRO A 13 -16.21 -18.38 7.05
CA PRO A 13 -15.23 -17.31 7.01
C PRO A 13 -14.36 -17.46 5.76
N THR A 14 -14.26 -16.39 4.98
CA THR A 14 -13.38 -16.31 3.81
C THR A 14 -11.94 -16.60 4.26
N PRO A 15 -11.18 -17.49 3.57
CA PRO A 15 -9.77 -17.71 3.88
C PRO A 15 -9.02 -16.39 3.92
N GLY A 16 -8.29 -16.08 5.01
CA GLY A 16 -7.57 -14.81 5.21
C GLY A 16 -8.28 -13.75 6.06
N ALA A 17 -9.57 -13.88 6.34
CA ALA A 17 -10.31 -12.91 7.14
C ALA A 17 -9.71 -12.67 8.56
N PRO A 18 -9.24 -13.68 9.30
CA PRO A 18 -8.59 -13.48 10.60
C PRO A 18 -7.27 -12.73 10.48
N GLU A 19 -6.51 -12.95 9.39
CA GLU A 19 -5.24 -12.26 9.17
C GLU A 19 -5.46 -10.80 8.78
N ALA A 20 -6.42 -10.49 7.93
CA ALA A 20 -6.80 -9.12 7.57
C ALA A 20 -7.26 -8.31 8.80
N ALA A 21 -8.06 -8.92 9.68
CA ALA A 21 -8.49 -8.28 10.92
C ALA A 21 -7.31 -8.00 11.87
N ARG A 22 -6.37 -8.93 11.99
CA ARG A 22 -5.14 -8.76 12.77
C ARG A 22 -4.25 -7.66 12.21
N VAL A 23 -4.06 -7.63 10.91
CA VAL A 23 -3.30 -6.58 10.22
C VAL A 23 -3.94 -5.22 10.46
N ARG A 24 -5.26 -5.10 10.32
CA ARG A 24 -6.01 -3.88 10.60
C ARG A 24 -5.81 -3.41 12.04
N SER A 25 -6.02 -4.30 13.02
CA SER A 25 -5.85 -3.98 14.45
C SER A 25 -4.42 -3.50 14.77
N MET A 26 -3.41 -4.11 14.14
CA MET A 26 -2.03 -3.68 14.28
C MET A 26 -1.83 -2.25 13.74
N PHE A 27 -2.34 -1.95 12.53
CA PHE A 27 -2.22 -0.60 11.94
C PHE A 27 -3.00 0.44 12.76
N ASP A 28 -4.18 0.10 13.25
CA ASP A 28 -4.95 0.97 14.14
C ASP A 28 -4.18 1.32 15.42
N ALA A 29 -3.50 0.33 16.02
CA ALA A 29 -2.72 0.51 17.24
C ALA A 29 -1.48 1.40 17.03
N ILE A 30 -0.77 1.24 15.90
CA ILE A 30 0.45 2.02 15.61
C ILE A 30 0.18 3.38 14.96
N ALA A 31 -1.07 3.65 14.53
CA ALA A 31 -1.42 4.89 13.86
C ALA A 31 -0.88 6.17 14.54
N PRO A 32 -0.87 6.29 15.90
CA PRO A 32 -0.33 7.46 16.57
C PRO A 32 1.16 7.76 16.31
N ARG A 33 1.94 6.74 16.01
CA ARG A 33 3.40 6.84 15.84
C ARG A 33 3.86 6.40 14.45
N TYR A 34 2.91 6.10 13.55
CA TYR A 34 3.17 5.49 12.25
C TYR A 34 4.17 6.29 11.40
N ASP A 35 3.99 7.60 11.30
CA ASP A 35 4.88 8.46 10.50
C ASP A 35 6.30 8.45 11.06
N LEU A 36 6.44 8.65 12.38
CA LEU A 36 7.74 8.60 13.04
C LEU A 36 8.43 7.25 12.79
N LEU A 37 7.66 6.16 12.91
CA LEU A 37 8.20 4.82 12.68
C LEU A 37 8.69 4.64 11.26
N ASN A 38 7.90 5.03 10.25
CA ASN A 38 8.31 4.91 8.85
C ASN A 38 9.55 5.74 8.54
N HIS A 39 9.62 6.97 9.03
CA HIS A 39 10.78 7.85 8.78
C HIS A 39 12.05 7.33 9.46
N VAL A 40 11.96 6.88 10.71
CA VAL A 40 13.10 6.29 11.43
C VAL A 40 13.54 4.98 10.76
N LEU A 41 12.60 4.10 10.41
CA LEU A 41 12.89 2.79 9.81
C LEU A 41 13.46 2.90 8.39
N SER A 42 13.04 3.90 7.65
CA SER A 42 13.57 4.18 6.30
C SER A 42 14.79 5.09 6.30
N MET A 43 15.24 5.56 7.48
CA MET A 43 16.27 6.62 7.59
C MET A 43 15.88 7.86 6.75
N ASN A 44 14.60 8.23 6.75
CA ASN A 44 13.99 9.30 5.93
C ASN A 44 14.11 9.11 4.39
N LEU A 45 14.55 7.96 3.92
CA LEU A 45 14.63 7.67 2.48
C LEU A 45 13.25 7.54 1.84
N ASP A 46 12.22 7.23 2.63
CA ASP A 46 10.83 7.08 2.18
C ASP A 46 10.27 8.33 1.51
N HIS A 47 10.66 9.52 1.93
CA HIS A 47 10.31 10.78 1.24
C HIS A 47 10.80 10.79 -0.22
N GLY A 48 12.03 10.34 -0.45
CA GLY A 48 12.59 10.23 -1.79
C GLY A 48 11.89 9.17 -2.64
N TRP A 49 11.50 8.06 -2.03
CA TRP A 49 10.76 6.99 -2.70
C TRP A 49 9.35 7.44 -3.08
N ARG A 50 8.60 8.07 -2.15
CA ARG A 50 7.27 8.63 -2.43
C ARG A 50 7.31 9.71 -3.51
N ARG A 51 8.35 10.56 -3.49
CA ARG A 51 8.55 11.56 -4.57
C ARG A 51 8.70 10.93 -5.94
N LYS A 52 9.45 9.82 -6.05
CA LYS A 52 9.58 9.06 -7.30
C LYS A 52 8.28 8.40 -7.71
N ALA A 53 7.55 7.80 -6.75
CA ALA A 53 6.26 7.18 -7.01
C ALA A 53 5.22 8.21 -7.50
N ALA A 54 5.12 9.36 -6.86
CA ALA A 54 4.23 10.44 -7.29
C ALA A 54 4.57 10.92 -8.71
N ARG A 55 5.86 11.13 -9.02
CA ARG A 55 6.31 11.52 -10.36
C ARG A 55 5.94 10.47 -11.42
N ALA A 56 6.10 9.19 -11.11
CA ALA A 56 5.73 8.10 -12.02
C ALA A 56 4.21 8.03 -12.24
N ALA A 57 3.40 8.24 -11.20
CA ALA A 57 1.95 8.25 -11.31
C ALA A 57 1.44 9.41 -12.17
N LEU A 58 1.99 10.59 -11.96
CA LEU A 58 1.64 11.79 -12.72
C LEU A 58 2.12 11.72 -14.17
N ALA A 59 3.32 11.18 -14.42
CA ALA A 59 3.95 11.09 -15.74
C ALA A 59 3.83 12.39 -16.58
N GLY A 60 3.97 13.53 -15.91
CA GLY A 60 3.87 14.86 -16.52
C GLY A 60 2.45 15.43 -16.62
N ALA A 61 1.40 14.67 -16.26
CA ALA A 61 0.03 15.19 -16.25
C ALA A 61 -0.17 16.17 -15.07
N THR A 62 -0.71 17.35 -15.36
CA THR A 62 -1.04 18.36 -14.35
C THR A 62 -2.46 18.18 -13.81
N ARG A 63 -3.37 17.67 -14.64
CA ARG A 63 -4.77 17.40 -14.30
C ARG A 63 -5.04 15.92 -14.46
N ALA A 64 -4.91 15.19 -13.36
CA ALA A 64 -5.17 13.75 -13.32
C ALA A 64 -6.10 13.45 -12.14
N ARG A 65 -6.91 12.42 -12.26
CA ARG A 65 -7.72 11.87 -11.18
C ARG A 65 -6.99 10.65 -10.63
N ILE A 66 -6.49 10.76 -9.40
CA ILE A 66 -5.60 9.75 -8.80
C ILE A 66 -6.22 9.22 -7.50
N LEU A 67 -6.26 7.90 -7.36
CA LEU A 67 -6.56 7.22 -6.10
C LEU A 67 -5.24 6.79 -5.43
N ASP A 68 -4.99 7.29 -4.23
CA ASP A 68 -3.94 6.77 -3.36
C ASP A 68 -4.57 5.74 -2.41
N LEU A 69 -4.39 4.46 -2.71
CA LEU A 69 -5.01 3.35 -1.99
C LEU A 69 -4.07 2.77 -0.94
N CYS A 70 -4.63 2.33 0.20
CA CYS A 70 -3.86 2.05 1.42
C CYS A 70 -3.03 3.28 1.83
N CYS A 71 -3.66 4.45 1.78
CA CYS A 71 -2.98 5.74 1.91
C CYS A 71 -2.43 5.98 3.33
N GLY A 72 -2.88 5.23 4.33
CA GLY A 72 -2.47 5.40 5.72
C GLY A 72 -2.73 6.83 6.21
N THR A 73 -1.67 7.49 6.66
CA THR A 73 -1.70 8.89 7.12
C THR A 73 -1.59 9.92 5.99
N GLY A 74 -1.65 9.48 4.71
CA GLY A 74 -1.77 10.34 3.54
C GLY A 74 -0.46 10.88 2.95
N ASP A 75 0.71 10.38 3.34
CA ASP A 75 2.00 10.93 2.89
C ASP A 75 2.19 10.94 1.37
N LEU A 76 1.78 9.87 0.68
CA LEU A 76 1.88 9.80 -0.78
C LEU A 76 0.83 10.68 -1.45
N ALA A 77 -0.40 10.73 -0.93
CA ALA A 77 -1.45 11.63 -1.39
C ALA A 77 -1.01 13.11 -1.28
N ILE A 78 -0.37 13.50 -0.17
CA ILE A 78 0.20 14.83 0.04
C ILE A 78 1.29 15.13 -0.98
N GLU A 79 2.19 14.17 -1.24
CA GLU A 79 3.27 14.35 -2.21
C GLU A 79 2.73 14.47 -3.64
N LEU A 80 1.68 13.72 -4.00
CA LEU A 80 0.97 13.84 -5.28
C LEU A 80 0.37 15.25 -5.45
N ALA A 81 -0.37 15.74 -4.45
CA ALA A 81 -0.97 17.06 -4.47
C ALA A 81 0.08 18.18 -4.54
N ARG A 82 1.24 17.99 -3.90
CA ARG A 82 2.36 18.94 -3.97
C ARG A 82 2.97 19.03 -5.37
N GLN A 83 3.08 17.89 -6.08
CA GLN A 83 3.66 17.86 -7.44
C GLN A 83 2.67 18.28 -8.52
N ALA A 84 1.37 18.07 -8.33
CA ALA A 84 0.31 18.45 -9.26
C ALA A 84 -0.87 19.09 -8.51
N PRO A 85 -0.80 20.39 -8.19
CA PRO A 85 -1.85 21.07 -7.43
C PRO A 85 -3.22 21.10 -8.11
N GLU A 86 -3.28 20.90 -9.43
CA GLU A 86 -4.52 20.85 -10.20
C GLU A 86 -5.08 19.42 -10.35
N ALA A 87 -4.36 18.40 -9.90
CA ALA A 87 -4.84 17.04 -9.90
C ALA A 87 -5.89 16.82 -8.81
N THR A 88 -6.86 15.96 -9.11
CA THR A 88 -7.82 15.48 -8.11
C THR A 88 -7.26 14.23 -7.43
N ILE A 89 -6.87 14.36 -6.18
CA ILE A 89 -6.35 13.25 -5.38
C ILE A 89 -7.43 12.78 -4.41
N LEU A 90 -7.63 11.47 -4.32
CA LEU A 90 -8.50 10.82 -3.35
C LEU A 90 -7.67 9.77 -2.58
N GLY A 91 -7.68 9.82 -1.25
CA GLY A 91 -7.06 8.80 -0.41
C GLY A 91 -8.07 7.75 0.04
N GLY A 92 -7.70 6.48 -0.05
CA GLY A 92 -8.50 5.36 0.43
C GLY A 92 -7.71 4.47 1.38
N ASP A 93 -8.29 4.15 2.54
CA ASP A 93 -7.69 3.20 3.49
C ASP A 93 -8.78 2.46 4.26
N PHE A 94 -8.49 1.27 4.77
CA PHE A 94 -9.45 0.52 5.60
C PHE A 94 -9.38 0.90 7.09
N SER A 95 -8.33 1.59 7.54
CA SER A 95 -8.11 2.03 8.92
C SER A 95 -8.66 3.42 9.16
N LEU A 96 -9.75 3.54 9.92
CA LEU A 96 -10.33 4.84 10.29
C LEU A 96 -9.38 5.70 11.14
N PRO A 97 -8.59 5.18 12.09
CA PRO A 97 -7.59 5.96 12.81
C PRO A 97 -6.52 6.57 11.89
N MET A 98 -6.08 5.85 10.85
CA MET A 98 -5.16 6.36 9.83
C MET A 98 -5.78 7.51 9.04
N LEU A 99 -7.00 7.31 8.51
CA LEU A 99 -7.75 8.33 7.77
C LEU A 99 -7.98 9.60 8.60
N GLY A 100 -8.30 9.45 9.89
CA GLY A 100 -8.46 10.59 10.78
C GLY A 100 -7.17 11.41 10.93
N ARG A 101 -6.00 10.79 10.81
CA ARG A 101 -4.71 11.50 10.78
C ARG A 101 -4.45 12.14 9.42
N ALA A 102 -4.71 11.41 8.34
CA ALA A 102 -4.58 11.92 6.97
C ALA A 102 -5.41 13.20 6.78
N THR A 103 -6.67 13.19 7.21
CA THR A 103 -7.57 14.35 7.13
C THR A 103 -7.03 15.55 7.91
N ARG A 104 -6.46 15.32 9.11
CA ARG A 104 -5.84 16.41 9.89
C ARG A 104 -4.57 16.97 9.24
N LYS A 105 -3.74 16.09 8.60
CA LYS A 105 -2.52 16.50 7.89
C LYS A 105 -2.82 17.26 6.60
N ALA A 106 -3.84 16.84 5.87
CA ALA A 106 -4.18 17.37 4.55
C ALA A 106 -5.70 17.58 4.38
N PRO A 107 -6.30 18.57 5.04
CA PRO A 107 -7.77 18.77 5.06
C PRO A 107 -8.37 19.10 3.69
N ARG A 108 -7.54 19.44 2.70
CA ARG A 108 -8.00 19.69 1.32
C ARG A 108 -8.06 18.44 0.45
N ILE A 109 -7.48 17.32 0.90
CA ILE A 109 -7.54 16.05 0.18
C ILE A 109 -8.70 15.24 0.77
N PRO A 110 -9.66 14.78 -0.05
CA PRO A 110 -10.69 13.88 0.44
C PRO A 110 -10.10 12.51 0.76
N PHE A 111 -10.44 12.00 1.95
CA PHE A 111 -10.07 10.66 2.41
C PHE A 111 -11.34 9.87 2.72
N ALA A 112 -11.40 8.60 2.31
CA ALA A 112 -12.54 7.74 2.50
C ALA A 112 -12.14 6.33 2.91
N ALA A 113 -13.00 5.65 3.69
CA ALA A 113 -12.82 4.25 3.98
C ALA A 113 -12.97 3.42 2.69
N ALA A 114 -11.98 2.58 2.40
CA ALA A 114 -11.97 1.74 1.21
C ALA A 114 -11.29 0.40 1.50
N ASP A 115 -11.94 -0.68 1.07
CA ASP A 115 -11.33 -2.02 1.01
C ASP A 115 -10.73 -2.22 -0.38
N ALA A 116 -9.42 -2.47 -0.44
CA ALA A 116 -8.69 -2.70 -1.69
C ALA A 116 -9.18 -3.94 -2.45
N LEU A 117 -9.89 -4.84 -1.79
CA LEU A 117 -10.49 -6.02 -2.41
C LEU A 117 -11.90 -5.78 -2.97
N HIS A 118 -12.53 -4.64 -2.62
CA HIS A 118 -13.89 -4.27 -3.05
C HIS A 118 -14.00 -2.74 -3.08
N LEU A 119 -13.42 -2.12 -4.09
CA LEU A 119 -13.36 -0.68 -4.20
C LEU A 119 -14.76 -0.09 -4.51
N PRO A 120 -15.24 0.91 -3.74
CA PRO A 120 -16.56 1.52 -3.94
C PRO A 120 -16.54 2.57 -5.08
N TYR A 121 -15.78 2.32 -6.12
CA TYR A 121 -15.61 3.20 -7.26
C TYR A 121 -16.06 2.54 -8.55
N ARG A 122 -16.50 3.35 -9.51
CA ARG A 122 -16.89 2.87 -10.86
C ARG A 122 -15.66 2.40 -11.63
N ASP A 123 -15.92 1.56 -12.64
CA ASP A 123 -14.91 1.17 -13.61
C ASP A 123 -14.35 2.40 -14.33
N ALA A 124 -13.08 2.35 -14.68
CA ALA A 124 -12.41 3.36 -15.49
C ALA A 124 -12.51 4.80 -14.92
N MET A 125 -12.54 4.95 -13.60
CA MET A 125 -12.72 6.25 -12.95
C MET A 125 -11.43 7.06 -12.83
N PHE A 126 -10.26 6.38 -12.71
CA PHE A 126 -9.00 7.01 -12.38
C PHE A 126 -7.97 6.94 -13.51
N ASP A 127 -7.16 8.00 -13.62
CA ASP A 127 -6.00 8.07 -14.51
C ASP A 127 -4.81 7.31 -13.95
N ALA A 128 -4.68 7.32 -12.62
CA ALA A 128 -3.67 6.53 -11.91
C ALA A 128 -4.21 6.03 -10.56
N VAL A 129 -3.67 4.89 -10.12
CA VAL A 129 -3.80 4.39 -8.74
C VAL A 129 -2.41 4.24 -8.18
N THR A 130 -2.19 4.79 -6.99
CA THR A 130 -0.95 4.62 -6.22
C THR A 130 -1.20 3.79 -4.98
N MET A 131 -0.19 3.08 -4.51
CA MET A 131 -0.20 2.38 -3.24
C MET A 131 1.22 2.32 -2.68
N ALA A 132 1.42 2.81 -1.46
CA ALA A 132 2.71 2.74 -0.79
C ALA A 132 2.64 1.81 0.42
N PHE A 133 3.40 0.72 0.39
CA PHE A 133 3.58 -0.24 1.49
C PHE A 133 2.29 -0.97 1.92
N GLY A 134 1.29 -1.04 1.02
CA GLY A 134 0.01 -1.68 1.26
C GLY A 134 -0.15 -3.05 0.62
N LEU A 135 0.46 -3.29 -0.54
CA LEU A 135 0.18 -4.46 -1.39
C LEU A 135 0.49 -5.79 -0.71
N ARG A 136 1.59 -5.86 0.08
CA ARG A 136 1.98 -7.08 0.81
C ARG A 136 0.98 -7.48 1.90
N ASN A 137 0.14 -6.54 2.33
CA ASN A 137 -0.83 -6.73 3.40
C ASN A 137 -2.23 -7.13 2.90
N LEU A 138 -2.44 -7.20 1.59
CA LEU A 138 -3.71 -7.63 1.02
C LEU A 138 -3.91 -9.14 1.25
N ALA A 139 -5.07 -9.50 1.79
CA ALA A 139 -5.44 -10.90 2.04
C ALA A 139 -5.58 -11.72 0.73
N ASP A 140 -5.99 -11.07 -0.36
CA ASP A 140 -6.09 -11.63 -1.70
C ASP A 140 -5.48 -10.62 -2.70
N ARG A 141 -4.17 -10.75 -2.91
CA ARG A 141 -3.42 -9.84 -3.78
C ARG A 141 -3.88 -9.89 -5.25
N PRO A 142 -4.10 -11.06 -5.86
CA PRO A 142 -4.67 -11.14 -7.21
C PRO A 142 -6.01 -10.41 -7.35
N LYS A 143 -6.90 -10.54 -6.37
CA LYS A 143 -8.18 -9.82 -6.36
C LYS A 143 -7.97 -8.32 -6.25
N GLY A 144 -7.10 -7.86 -5.34
CA GLY A 144 -6.76 -6.45 -5.21
C GLY A 144 -6.20 -5.87 -6.51
N LEU A 145 -5.29 -6.56 -7.18
CA LEU A 145 -4.74 -6.11 -8.46
C LEU A 145 -5.82 -6.02 -9.56
N ARG A 146 -6.78 -6.95 -9.61
CA ARG A 146 -7.92 -6.85 -10.53
C ARG A 146 -8.82 -5.66 -10.21
N GLU A 147 -9.05 -5.34 -8.94
CA GLU A 147 -9.80 -4.14 -8.54
C GLU A 147 -9.06 -2.85 -8.93
N LEU A 148 -7.74 -2.80 -8.79
CA LEU A 148 -6.94 -1.68 -9.30
C LEU A 148 -7.11 -1.53 -10.82
N ALA A 149 -7.02 -2.65 -11.56
CA ALA A 149 -7.23 -2.63 -13.00
C ALA A 149 -8.65 -2.17 -13.37
N ARG A 150 -9.68 -2.63 -12.65
CA ARG A 150 -11.08 -2.26 -12.90
C ARG A 150 -11.32 -0.75 -12.79
N VAL A 151 -10.81 -0.13 -11.72
CA VAL A 151 -11.05 1.30 -11.46
C VAL A 151 -10.19 2.25 -12.29
N LEU A 152 -9.09 1.76 -12.86
CA LEU A 152 -8.25 2.52 -13.79
C LEU A 152 -8.93 2.59 -15.16
N ARG A 153 -8.81 3.72 -15.85
CA ARG A 153 -9.18 3.80 -17.28
C ARG A 153 -8.22 2.96 -18.14
N PRO A 154 -8.61 2.54 -19.35
CA PRO A 154 -7.68 1.96 -20.31
C PRO A 154 -6.44 2.85 -20.49
N GLY A 155 -5.25 2.26 -20.42
CA GLY A 155 -3.99 3.00 -20.43
C GLY A 155 -3.65 3.76 -19.13
N GLY A 156 -4.52 3.71 -18.10
CA GLY A 156 -4.26 4.25 -16.77
C GLY A 156 -3.12 3.52 -16.05
N ARG A 157 -2.52 4.16 -15.08
CA ARG A 157 -1.28 3.67 -14.43
C ARG A 157 -1.53 3.15 -13.02
N ALA A 158 -0.98 1.99 -12.71
CA ALA A 158 -0.76 1.52 -11.34
C ALA A 158 0.69 1.78 -10.95
N VAL A 159 0.91 2.46 -9.81
CA VAL A 159 2.25 2.76 -9.29
C VAL A 159 2.31 2.29 -7.84
N ILE A 160 3.07 1.22 -7.63
CA ILE A 160 3.16 0.57 -6.33
C ILE A 160 4.57 0.70 -5.77
N LEU A 161 4.67 1.27 -4.59
CA LEU A 161 5.90 1.33 -3.81
C LEU A 161 5.81 0.30 -2.70
N GLU A 162 6.71 -0.71 -2.68
CA GLU A 162 6.57 -1.79 -1.73
C GLU A 162 7.91 -2.34 -1.25
N PHE A 163 7.91 -2.85 -0.02
CA PHE A 163 9.02 -3.64 0.50
C PHE A 163 9.03 -5.04 -0.12
N VAL A 164 10.20 -5.48 -0.54
CA VAL A 164 10.42 -6.80 -1.14
C VAL A 164 11.56 -7.54 -0.42
N PRO A 165 11.65 -8.86 -0.57
CA PRO A 165 12.80 -9.58 -0.03
C PRO A 165 14.11 -8.95 -0.48
N PRO A 166 15.06 -8.71 0.45
CA PRO A 166 16.35 -8.14 0.12
C PRO A 166 17.07 -8.95 -0.96
N GLY A 167 17.61 -8.26 -1.96
CA GLY A 167 18.35 -8.88 -3.05
C GLY A 167 19.57 -9.70 -2.56
N ARG A 168 20.15 -10.47 -3.47
CA ARG A 168 21.42 -11.20 -3.22
C ARG A 168 22.59 -10.22 -3.17
N GLY A 169 23.72 -10.66 -2.60
CA GLY A 169 24.95 -9.89 -2.50
C GLY A 169 25.09 -9.10 -1.19
N LEU A 170 26.16 -8.31 -1.10
CA LEU A 170 26.60 -7.63 0.14
C LEU A 170 25.54 -6.63 0.65
N LEU A 171 24.95 -5.83 -0.24
CA LEU A 171 23.89 -4.88 0.13
C LEU A 171 22.65 -5.57 0.69
N GLY A 172 22.23 -6.68 0.10
CA GLY A 172 21.12 -7.47 0.60
C GLY A 172 21.43 -8.12 1.96
N ALA A 173 22.68 -8.57 2.16
CA ALA A 173 23.12 -9.11 3.46
C ALA A 173 23.12 -8.03 4.55
N ALA A 174 23.63 -6.84 4.25
CA ALA A 174 23.62 -5.70 5.17
C ALA A 174 22.19 -5.28 5.54
N PHE A 175 21.28 -5.27 4.56
CA PHE A 175 19.89 -4.94 4.80
C PHE A 175 19.17 -6.02 5.64
N ARG A 176 19.42 -7.33 5.38
CA ARG A 176 18.92 -8.40 6.25
C ARG A 176 19.42 -8.27 7.69
N PHE A 177 20.71 -7.97 7.86
CA PHE A 177 21.28 -7.72 9.20
C PHE A 177 20.56 -6.56 9.90
N TYR A 178 20.33 -5.46 9.18
CA TYR A 178 19.56 -4.32 9.68
C TYR A 178 18.15 -4.73 10.13
N LEU A 179 17.41 -5.44 9.27
CA LEU A 179 16.03 -5.86 9.54
C LEU A 179 15.91 -6.79 10.76
N HIS A 180 16.86 -7.71 10.95
CA HIS A 180 16.77 -8.71 12.01
C HIS A 180 17.41 -8.29 13.32
N HIS A 181 18.42 -7.44 13.27
CA HIS A 181 19.21 -7.11 14.46
C HIS A 181 19.09 -5.65 14.92
N VAL A 182 18.96 -4.71 14.00
CA VAL A 182 18.93 -3.28 14.33
C VAL A 182 17.49 -2.81 14.52
N LEU A 183 16.64 -3.10 13.54
CA LEU A 183 15.26 -2.66 13.51
C LEU A 183 14.43 -3.02 14.76
N PRO A 184 14.46 -4.28 15.28
CA PRO A 184 13.71 -4.64 16.49
C PRO A 184 14.19 -3.91 17.75
N ARG A 185 15.49 -3.55 17.80
CA ARG A 185 16.04 -2.78 18.93
C ARG A 185 15.54 -1.34 18.91
N ILE A 186 15.59 -0.68 17.74
CA ILE A 186 15.05 0.66 17.55
C ILE A 186 13.55 0.66 17.88
N GLY A 187 12.82 -0.32 17.38
CA GLY A 187 11.39 -0.45 17.61
C GLY A 187 11.02 -0.54 19.09
N ARG A 188 11.73 -1.32 19.84
CA ARG A 188 11.51 -1.49 21.28
C ARG A 188 11.72 -0.18 22.06
N VAL A 189 12.72 0.60 21.66
CA VAL A 189 13.02 1.90 22.30
C VAL A 189 11.98 2.97 21.93
N VAL A 190 11.51 2.98 20.68
CA VAL A 190 10.65 4.07 20.16
C VAL A 190 9.17 3.84 20.47
N SER A 191 8.66 2.61 20.39
CA SER A 191 7.22 2.35 20.49
C SER A 191 6.78 1.63 21.76
N GLY A 192 7.67 0.95 22.46
CA GLY A 192 7.32 0.05 23.57
C GLY A 192 6.63 -1.25 23.13
N ASP A 193 6.27 -1.38 21.83
CA ASP A 193 5.65 -2.56 21.25
C ASP A 193 6.54 -3.14 20.14
N ALA A 194 6.91 -4.40 20.28
CA ALA A 194 7.79 -5.09 19.33
C ALA A 194 7.01 -5.74 18.15
N SER A 195 5.68 -5.78 18.20
CA SER A 195 4.86 -6.57 17.25
C SER A 195 4.97 -6.10 15.81
N ALA A 196 4.87 -4.79 15.57
CA ALA A 196 4.99 -4.21 14.22
C ALA A 196 6.39 -4.39 13.63
N TYR A 197 7.43 -4.44 14.47
CA TYR A 197 8.83 -4.57 14.03
C TYR A 197 9.25 -6.00 13.74
N THR A 198 8.52 -6.98 14.28
CA THR A 198 8.66 -8.38 13.90
C THR A 198 7.81 -8.71 12.68
N TYR A 199 6.68 -8.03 12.53
CA TYR A 199 5.79 -8.20 11.37
C TYR A 199 6.45 -7.77 10.06
N LEU A 200 7.13 -6.60 10.05
CA LEU A 200 7.71 -6.07 8.81
C LEU A 200 8.73 -7.03 8.17
N PRO A 201 9.78 -7.51 8.83
CA PRO A 201 10.70 -8.49 8.23
C PRO A 201 9.99 -9.75 7.73
N GLN A 202 9.08 -10.31 8.53
CA GLN A 202 8.35 -11.52 8.18
C GLN A 202 7.44 -11.32 6.96
N SER A 203 6.73 -10.18 6.87
CA SER A 203 5.89 -9.87 5.72
C SER A 203 6.69 -9.63 4.46
N MET A 204 7.87 -9.01 4.56
CA MET A 204 8.80 -8.83 3.44
C MET A 204 9.34 -10.15 2.90
N GLU A 205 9.75 -11.07 3.79
CA GLU A 205 10.30 -12.38 3.39
C GLU A 205 9.28 -13.28 2.69
N ARG A 206 8.01 -13.17 3.09
CA ARG A 206 6.90 -13.91 2.48
C ARG A 206 6.38 -13.27 1.19
N PHE A 207 6.77 -12.04 0.92
CA PHE A 207 6.27 -11.32 -0.24
C PHE A 207 6.96 -11.79 -1.53
N ALA A 208 6.27 -11.60 -2.65
CA ALA A 208 6.75 -12.02 -3.95
C ALA A 208 8.01 -11.24 -4.35
N PRO A 209 9.02 -11.91 -4.93
CA PRO A 209 10.13 -11.20 -5.57
C PRO A 209 9.63 -10.41 -6.79
N PRO A 210 10.35 -9.35 -7.22
CA PRO A 210 9.88 -8.46 -8.28
C PRO A 210 9.42 -9.15 -9.56
N ASP A 211 10.14 -10.19 -10.02
CA ASP A 211 9.77 -10.89 -11.26
C ASP A 211 8.45 -11.67 -11.13
N ALA A 212 8.18 -12.24 -9.95
CA ALA A 212 6.91 -12.90 -9.69
C ALA A 212 5.77 -11.85 -9.57
N LEU A 213 6.06 -10.71 -8.95
CA LEU A 213 5.11 -9.62 -8.83
C LEU A 213 4.71 -9.06 -10.21
N LEU A 214 5.65 -8.90 -11.14
CA LEU A 214 5.33 -8.45 -12.50
C LEU A 214 4.37 -9.42 -13.20
N ARG A 215 4.55 -10.73 -13.04
CA ARG A 215 3.61 -11.72 -13.59
C ARG A 215 2.20 -11.58 -13.00
N GLU A 216 2.09 -11.31 -11.70
CA GLU A 216 0.78 -11.07 -11.07
C GLU A 216 0.08 -9.82 -11.65
N PHE A 217 0.84 -8.78 -11.99
CA PHE A 217 0.28 -7.61 -12.69
C PHE A 217 -0.19 -7.98 -14.09
N ASP A 218 0.60 -8.73 -14.84
CA ASP A 218 0.23 -9.16 -16.21
C ASP A 218 -1.05 -10.02 -16.18
N ASP A 219 -1.17 -10.95 -15.21
CA ASP A 219 -2.36 -11.79 -15.00
C ASP A 219 -3.59 -10.97 -14.58
N ALA A 220 -3.38 -9.85 -13.89
CA ALA A 220 -4.45 -8.96 -13.46
C ALA A 220 -4.92 -7.96 -14.54
N GLY A 221 -4.38 -8.01 -15.76
CA GLY A 221 -4.81 -7.15 -16.86
C GLY A 221 -3.96 -5.91 -17.06
N PHE A 222 -2.73 -5.91 -16.55
CA PHE A 222 -1.74 -4.86 -16.82
C PHE A 222 -0.79 -5.26 -17.96
N GLU A 223 -0.09 -4.28 -18.48
CA GLU A 223 0.98 -4.40 -19.48
C GLU A 223 2.09 -3.40 -19.19
N ARG A 224 3.23 -3.52 -19.89
CA ARG A 224 4.38 -2.64 -19.71
C ARG A 224 4.82 -2.53 -18.25
N SER A 225 4.65 -3.61 -17.53
CA SER A 225 4.99 -3.70 -16.12
C SER A 225 6.51 -3.64 -15.92
N THR A 226 6.96 -2.73 -15.09
CA THR A 226 8.38 -2.57 -14.74
C THR A 226 8.57 -2.54 -13.24
N ALA A 227 9.70 -3.03 -12.76
CA ALA A 227 10.06 -3.02 -11.34
C ALA A 227 11.46 -2.45 -11.15
N THR A 228 11.56 -1.32 -10.48
CA THR A 228 12.84 -0.66 -10.17
C THR A 228 13.16 -0.83 -8.70
N ARG A 229 14.28 -1.48 -8.39
CA ARG A 229 14.75 -1.63 -7.01
C ARG A 229 15.34 -0.33 -6.48
N MET A 230 15.08 -0.04 -5.21
CA MET A 230 15.54 1.13 -4.47
C MET A 230 15.95 0.72 -3.04
N GLY A 231 16.51 1.65 -2.26
CA GLY A 231 16.75 1.48 -0.83
C GLY A 231 17.46 0.19 -0.45
N LEU A 232 18.75 0.07 -0.72
CA LEU A 232 19.56 -1.14 -0.44
C LEU A 232 18.94 -2.42 -1.03
N ASN A 233 18.23 -2.30 -2.16
CA ASN A 233 17.51 -3.39 -2.83
C ASN A 233 16.36 -4.03 -2.05
N GLY A 234 15.88 -3.40 -0.97
CA GLY A 234 14.78 -3.89 -0.15
C GLY A 234 13.43 -3.22 -0.45
N VAL A 235 13.40 -2.28 -1.39
CA VAL A 235 12.19 -1.58 -1.84
C VAL A 235 12.08 -1.70 -3.35
N VAL A 236 10.88 -1.80 -3.87
CA VAL A 236 10.60 -1.79 -5.31
C VAL A 236 9.56 -0.72 -5.63
N LEU A 237 9.78 -0.03 -6.74
CA LEU A 237 8.76 0.78 -7.41
C LEU A 237 8.30 0.00 -8.63
N VAL A 238 7.05 -0.46 -8.61
CA VAL A 238 6.38 -1.09 -9.75
C VAL A 238 5.55 -0.04 -10.46
N CYS A 239 5.73 0.05 -11.77
CA CYS A 239 4.89 0.85 -12.65
C CYS A 239 4.31 -0.08 -13.71
N ALA A 240 2.99 -0.06 -13.85
CA ALA A 240 2.27 -0.87 -14.82
C ALA A 240 1.15 -0.06 -15.46
N GLN A 241 0.72 -0.43 -16.66
CA GLN A 241 -0.33 0.23 -17.41
C GLN A 241 -1.51 -0.73 -17.57
N ARG A 242 -2.76 -0.27 -17.30
CA ARG A 242 -3.93 -1.08 -17.60
C ARG A 242 -4.01 -1.31 -19.10
N ARG A 243 -4.23 -2.56 -19.52
CA ARG A 243 -4.51 -2.89 -20.94
C ARG A 243 -5.73 -2.12 -21.45
N ALA A 244 -5.74 -1.89 -22.76
CA ALA A 244 -6.83 -1.23 -23.47
C ALA A 244 -8.14 -2.02 -23.40
#